data_232bc22dbf1071e92240d71d8c5a5277
#
_entry.id   232bc22dbf1071e92240d71d8c5a5277
#
_cell.length_a   1.000
_cell.length_b   1.000
_cell.length_c   1.000
_cell.angle_alpha   90.00
_cell.angle_beta   90.00
_cell.angle_gamma   90.00
#
_symmetry.space_group_name_H-M   'P 1'
#
loop_
_entity.id
_entity.type
_entity.pdbx_description
1 polymer ?
#
loop_
_entity_poly.entity_id
_entity_poly.type
_entity_poly.pdbx_seq_one_letter_code
_entity_poly.pdbx_strand_id
1 'polypeptide(L)'
;MANWYCSREQVKTAAQVGGPDRHAQIDRLIEAESRRIDRETRRIFIPKTQTRQYRWPLPGNDSGKILWLDFDLISISTLQTKAQDSSPTTISASDFFLEPQAFGPPYDRIEIDLSSTAAFEAGDTPQRSISVNGSWGYSEDTKSSGTVASGLSASASATTMVCSDASLINVGDALLIESEQVFVSDRDFAALDSILLNGALTADKSNVTVTVDGSHGIVAGEIIRVDSEQLFVSAVSTNNLTVRRAFNDTVLAAHSDDTAVHINRTLTIERGVNGTTAATHSDSTAISKYEVPFDVNELCVAAAVNAVHQESAGWGREVGTGEGAREMRGRSLAELRHGLVRQLKRTRIGAI
;
A
#
# COMPACT_ATOMS: atom_id res chain seq x y z
N MET A 1 -9.90 -6.94 3.13
CA MET A 1 -8.43 -7.00 3.01
C MET A 1 -7.99 -5.91 2.07
N ALA A 2 -7.36 -4.94 2.61
CA ALA A 2 -7.16 -3.70 1.91
C ALA A 2 -5.71 -3.58 1.41
N ASN A 3 -5.44 -4.05 0.21
CA ASN A 3 -4.27 -3.62 -0.55
C ASN A 3 -4.76 -2.57 -1.53
N TRP A 4 -4.58 -1.33 -1.19
CA TRP A 4 -4.90 -0.23 -2.09
C TRP A 4 -3.68 0.07 -2.98
N TYR A 5 -3.97 0.49 -4.21
CA TYR A 5 -2.92 0.84 -5.17
C TYR A 5 -2.70 2.34 -5.30
N CYS A 6 -3.47 3.12 -4.58
CA CYS A 6 -3.21 4.54 -4.34
C CYS A 6 -3.71 4.93 -2.94
N SER A 7 -3.26 6.08 -2.43
CA SER A 7 -3.64 6.55 -1.11
C SER A 7 -4.86 7.49 -1.17
N ARG A 8 -5.53 7.64 -0.01
CA ARG A 8 -6.61 8.61 0.18
C ARG A 8 -6.14 10.02 -0.16
N GLU A 9 -4.96 10.40 0.29
CA GLU A 9 -4.39 11.74 0.08
C GLU A 9 -4.10 12.03 -1.39
N GLN A 10 -3.65 11.04 -2.16
CA GLN A 10 -3.47 11.20 -3.61
C GLN A 10 -4.79 11.49 -4.31
N VAL A 11 -5.85 10.74 -3.98
CA VAL A 11 -7.19 10.94 -4.57
C VAL A 11 -7.78 12.28 -4.13
N LYS A 12 -7.68 12.65 -2.84
CA LYS A 12 -8.13 13.95 -2.33
C LYS A 12 -7.44 15.11 -3.05
N THR A 13 -6.13 15.03 -3.22
CA THR A 13 -5.36 16.07 -3.91
C THR A 13 -5.76 16.19 -5.38
N ALA A 14 -5.88 15.07 -6.09
CA ALA A 14 -6.23 15.06 -7.50
C ALA A 14 -7.69 15.45 -7.76
N ALA A 15 -8.61 15.08 -6.88
CA ALA A 15 -10.03 15.47 -6.95
C ALA A 15 -10.30 16.87 -6.40
N GLN A 16 -9.29 17.53 -5.78
CA GLN A 16 -9.42 18.81 -5.08
C GLN A 16 -10.51 18.79 -3.99
N VAL A 17 -10.57 17.69 -3.24
CA VAL A 17 -11.51 17.49 -2.13
C VAL A 17 -10.75 17.67 -0.82
N GLY A 18 -11.16 18.64 0.01
CA GLY A 18 -10.71 18.79 1.38
C GLY A 18 -11.51 17.94 2.37
N GLY A 19 -11.44 18.26 3.65
CA GLY A 19 -12.28 17.72 4.71
C GLY A 19 -12.33 16.20 4.88
N PRO A 20 -12.96 15.72 5.95
CA PRO A 20 -13.11 14.30 6.23
C PRO A 20 -14.40 13.69 5.65
N ASP A 21 -15.38 14.50 5.26
CA ASP A 21 -16.76 14.06 4.93
C ASP A 21 -16.83 13.00 3.84
N ARG A 22 -15.83 12.96 2.95
CA ARG A 22 -15.77 12.01 1.84
C ARG A 22 -14.77 10.87 2.04
N HIS A 23 -14.14 10.75 3.21
CA HIS A 23 -13.14 9.70 3.44
C HIS A 23 -13.68 8.32 3.15
N ALA A 24 -14.82 7.94 3.74
CA ALA A 24 -15.42 6.62 3.52
C ALA A 24 -15.81 6.35 2.05
N GLN A 25 -16.24 7.39 1.32
CA GLN A 25 -16.53 7.29 -0.10
C GLN A 25 -15.26 7.03 -0.92
N ILE A 26 -14.22 7.80 -0.68
CA ILE A 26 -12.93 7.70 -1.37
C ILE A 26 -12.31 6.33 -1.11
N ASP A 27 -12.27 5.89 0.15
CA ASP A 27 -11.71 4.61 0.57
C ASP A 27 -12.38 3.43 -0.15
N ARG A 28 -13.71 3.42 -0.18
CA ARG A 28 -14.50 2.42 -0.90
C ARG A 28 -14.18 2.40 -2.39
N LEU A 29 -14.02 3.56 -3.01
CA LEU A 29 -13.70 3.68 -4.44
C LEU A 29 -12.28 3.21 -4.75
N ILE A 30 -11.30 3.56 -3.91
CA ILE A 30 -9.92 3.08 -4.04
C ILE A 30 -9.87 1.56 -3.94
N GLU A 31 -10.54 0.99 -2.94
CA GLU A 31 -10.59 -0.47 -2.77
C GLU A 31 -11.25 -1.15 -3.97
N ALA A 32 -12.38 -0.63 -4.44
CA ALA A 32 -13.08 -1.18 -5.58
C ALA A 32 -12.23 -1.17 -6.86
N GLU A 33 -11.52 -0.07 -7.13
CA GLU A 33 -10.65 0.05 -8.32
C GLU A 33 -9.39 -0.80 -8.18
N SER A 34 -8.79 -0.89 -7.00
CA SER A 34 -7.66 -1.79 -6.75
C SER A 34 -8.04 -3.25 -7.04
N ARG A 35 -9.20 -3.71 -6.52
CA ARG A 35 -9.72 -5.07 -6.82
C ARG A 35 -10.08 -5.25 -8.30
N ARG A 36 -10.48 -4.20 -8.98
CA ARG A 36 -10.74 -4.25 -10.42
C ARG A 36 -9.45 -4.43 -11.20
N ILE A 37 -8.40 -3.70 -10.87
CA ILE A 37 -7.07 -3.84 -11.47
C ILE A 37 -6.56 -5.27 -11.29
N ASP A 38 -6.66 -5.87 -10.10
CA ASP A 38 -6.28 -7.27 -9.86
C ASP A 38 -6.99 -8.24 -10.80
N ARG A 39 -8.30 -8.09 -10.95
CA ARG A 39 -9.09 -8.98 -11.82
C ARG A 39 -8.74 -8.85 -13.29
N GLU A 40 -8.50 -7.62 -13.76
CA GLU A 40 -8.21 -7.33 -15.16
C GLU A 40 -6.78 -7.76 -15.55
N THR A 41 -5.79 -7.51 -14.65
CA THR A 41 -4.39 -7.88 -14.87
C THR A 41 -4.09 -9.33 -14.50
N ARG A 42 -4.90 -9.94 -13.63
CA ARG A 42 -4.65 -11.24 -12.98
C ARG A 42 -3.35 -11.26 -12.19
N ARG A 43 -3.01 -10.12 -11.60
CA ARG A 43 -1.85 -9.92 -10.74
C ARG A 43 -2.25 -9.23 -9.45
N ILE A 44 -1.44 -9.38 -8.41
CA ILE A 44 -1.48 -8.53 -7.22
C ILE A 44 -0.16 -7.78 -7.14
N PHE A 45 -0.22 -6.51 -6.77
CA PHE A 45 0.95 -5.60 -6.80
C PHE A 45 1.52 -5.30 -5.40
N ILE A 46 0.94 -5.87 -4.36
CA ILE A 46 1.47 -5.90 -2.99
C ILE A 46 1.60 -7.37 -2.60
N PRO A 47 2.77 -7.83 -2.15
CA PRO A 47 3.04 -9.24 -1.91
C PRO A 47 2.11 -9.85 -0.84
N LYS A 48 1.81 -11.14 -1.00
CA LYS A 48 1.09 -11.94 0.00
C LYS A 48 1.88 -13.18 0.34
N THR A 49 2.05 -13.43 1.63
CA THR A 49 2.55 -14.70 2.13
C THR A 49 1.42 -15.71 2.16
N GLN A 50 1.53 -16.77 1.39
CA GLN A 50 0.49 -17.81 1.35
C GLN A 50 1.05 -19.15 0.86
N THR A 51 0.32 -20.22 1.18
CA THR A 51 0.57 -21.55 0.65
C THR A 51 -0.33 -21.79 -0.55
N ARG A 52 0.25 -22.18 -1.69
CA ARG A 52 -0.48 -22.65 -2.88
C ARG A 52 -0.19 -24.11 -3.10
N GLN A 53 -1.22 -24.83 -3.53
CA GLN A 53 -1.13 -26.26 -3.76
C GLN A 53 -1.44 -26.59 -5.22
N TYR A 54 -0.65 -27.49 -5.78
CA TYR A 54 -0.73 -27.89 -7.18
C TYR A 54 -0.93 -29.38 -7.29
N ARG A 55 -1.62 -29.78 -8.34
CA ARG A 55 -1.72 -31.19 -8.72
C ARG A 55 -0.43 -31.64 -9.39
N TRP A 56 0.00 -32.88 -9.15
CA TRP A 56 1.11 -33.50 -9.85
C TRP A 56 0.82 -34.95 -10.25
N PRO A 57 1.15 -35.42 -11.48
CA PRO A 57 1.67 -34.59 -12.57
C PRO A 57 0.64 -33.61 -13.10
N LEU A 58 1.14 -32.49 -13.67
CA LEU A 58 0.30 -31.57 -14.43
C LEU A 58 -0.02 -32.20 -15.79
N PRO A 59 -1.26 -32.10 -16.28
CA PRO A 59 -1.61 -32.53 -17.64
C PRO A 59 -0.74 -31.80 -18.65
N GLY A 60 -0.17 -32.55 -19.62
CA GLY A 60 0.68 -31.98 -20.67
C GLY A 60 2.11 -31.62 -20.26
N ASN A 61 2.55 -31.94 -19.05
CA ASN A 61 3.93 -31.77 -18.62
C ASN A 61 4.73 -33.06 -18.73
N ASP A 62 5.43 -33.25 -19.85
CA ASP A 62 6.19 -34.45 -20.13
C ASP A 62 7.57 -34.50 -19.42
N SER A 63 8.06 -33.36 -18.90
CA SER A 63 9.42 -33.31 -18.34
C SER A 63 9.55 -33.87 -16.93
N GLY A 64 8.45 -33.90 -16.15
CA GLY A 64 8.47 -34.38 -14.77
C GLY A 64 9.29 -33.51 -13.78
N LYS A 65 9.93 -32.47 -14.26
CA LYS A 65 10.87 -31.63 -13.51
C LYS A 65 10.46 -30.15 -13.44
N ILE A 66 9.40 -29.74 -14.14
CA ILE A 66 8.97 -28.34 -14.22
C ILE A 66 7.55 -28.22 -13.65
N LEU A 67 7.40 -27.36 -12.65
CA LEU A 67 6.11 -26.96 -12.11
C LEU A 67 5.76 -25.55 -12.60
N TRP A 68 4.78 -25.44 -13.50
CA TRP A 68 4.24 -24.17 -13.92
C TRP A 68 3.30 -23.61 -12.87
N LEU A 69 3.48 -22.32 -12.56
CA LEU A 69 2.70 -21.63 -11.54
C LEU A 69 1.51 -20.89 -12.16
N ASP A 70 0.39 -20.89 -11.47
CA ASP A 70 -0.82 -20.18 -11.87
C ASP A 70 -0.80 -18.71 -11.46
N PHE A 71 0.17 -18.32 -10.63
CA PHE A 71 0.31 -16.98 -10.05
C PHE A 71 1.79 -16.54 -10.02
N ASP A 72 2.01 -15.23 -9.87
CA ASP A 72 3.35 -14.65 -9.78
C ASP A 72 3.98 -15.01 -8.44
N LEU A 73 5.15 -15.62 -8.47
CA LEU A 73 5.93 -16.01 -7.30
C LEU A 73 7.11 -15.06 -7.12
N ILE A 74 7.32 -14.54 -5.92
CA ILE A 74 8.48 -13.70 -5.57
C ILE A 74 9.57 -14.55 -4.92
N SER A 75 9.20 -15.33 -3.91
CA SER A 75 10.15 -16.16 -3.18
C SER A 75 9.46 -17.39 -2.59
N ILE A 76 10.24 -18.43 -2.31
CA ILE A 76 9.78 -19.65 -1.65
C ILE A 76 10.36 -19.73 -0.25
N SER A 77 9.48 -19.93 0.74
CA SER A 77 9.89 -20.28 2.12
C SER A 77 9.97 -21.81 2.28
N THR A 78 9.01 -22.55 1.69
CA THR A 78 8.98 -24.02 1.77
C THR A 78 8.36 -24.59 0.50
N LEU A 79 9.05 -25.56 -0.10
CA LEU A 79 8.58 -26.37 -1.22
C LEU A 79 8.45 -27.82 -0.78
N GLN A 80 7.27 -28.39 -0.90
CA GLN A 80 7.02 -29.78 -0.54
C GLN A 80 6.38 -30.55 -1.68
N THR A 81 6.78 -31.81 -1.81
CA THR A 81 6.14 -32.84 -2.65
C THR A 81 5.48 -33.85 -1.73
N LYS A 82 4.54 -34.67 -2.27
CA LYS A 82 3.69 -35.57 -1.45
C LYS A 82 3.00 -34.82 -0.31
N ALA A 83 2.53 -33.61 -0.56
CA ALA A 83 2.04 -32.69 0.48
C ALA A 83 0.75 -33.17 1.18
N GLN A 84 0.09 -34.21 0.67
CA GLN A 84 -1.10 -34.82 1.26
C GLN A 84 -0.78 -36.10 2.04
N ASP A 85 0.46 -36.58 2.00
CA ASP A 85 0.88 -37.77 2.75
C ASP A 85 1.07 -37.41 4.24
N SER A 86 1.09 -38.44 5.09
CA SER A 86 1.35 -38.26 6.52
C SER A 86 2.74 -37.68 6.82
N SER A 87 3.67 -37.81 5.88
CA SER A 87 5.03 -37.26 5.96
C SER A 87 5.42 -36.62 4.61
N PRO A 88 5.05 -35.36 4.40
CA PRO A 88 5.45 -34.63 3.20
C PRO A 88 6.97 -34.56 3.05
N THR A 89 7.46 -34.59 1.81
CA THR A 89 8.89 -34.46 1.52
C THR A 89 9.20 -33.01 1.16
N THR A 90 10.11 -32.37 1.91
CA THR A 90 10.60 -31.02 1.60
C THR A 90 11.70 -31.10 0.55
N ILE A 91 11.60 -30.28 -0.51
CA ILE A 91 12.64 -30.10 -1.52
C ILE A 91 13.51 -28.92 -1.07
N SER A 92 14.82 -29.16 -0.97
CA SER A 92 15.79 -28.13 -0.54
C SER A 92 15.92 -27.01 -1.56
N ALA A 93 16.21 -25.80 -1.11
CA ALA A 93 16.40 -24.65 -1.99
C ALA A 93 17.58 -24.81 -2.97
N SER A 94 18.53 -25.70 -2.69
CA SER A 94 19.63 -26.08 -3.60
C SER A 94 19.21 -26.99 -4.73
N ASP A 95 18.02 -27.59 -4.66
CA ASP A 95 17.57 -28.65 -5.57
C ASP A 95 16.62 -28.15 -6.64
N PHE A 96 16.35 -26.84 -6.69
CA PHE A 96 15.48 -26.23 -7.70
C PHE A 96 15.90 -24.82 -8.07
N PHE A 97 15.43 -24.38 -9.22
CA PHE A 97 15.59 -23.02 -9.74
C PHE A 97 14.22 -22.35 -9.87
N LEU A 98 14.20 -21.04 -9.63
CA LEU A 98 13.04 -20.18 -9.92
C LEU A 98 13.26 -19.50 -11.27
N GLU A 99 12.32 -19.63 -12.17
CA GLU A 99 12.46 -19.13 -13.52
C GLU A 99 11.26 -18.22 -13.92
N PRO A 100 11.47 -17.24 -14.82
CA PRO A 100 12.72 -16.88 -15.52
C PRO A 100 13.68 -16.07 -14.64
N GLN A 101 14.87 -16.57 -14.41
CA GLN A 101 15.88 -15.91 -13.59
C GLN A 101 16.42 -14.61 -14.19
N ALA A 102 16.45 -14.53 -15.54
CA ALA A 102 17.02 -13.39 -16.26
C ALA A 102 16.36 -12.04 -15.94
N PHE A 103 15.13 -12.05 -15.47
CA PHE A 103 14.35 -10.84 -15.15
C PHE A 103 14.02 -10.71 -13.67
N GLY A 104 14.52 -11.62 -12.82
CA GLY A 104 14.20 -11.66 -11.40
C GLY A 104 12.71 -11.97 -11.15
N PRO A 105 12.20 -11.72 -9.93
CA PRO A 105 10.79 -11.88 -9.69
C PRO A 105 9.95 -10.89 -10.55
N PRO A 106 8.70 -11.29 -10.92
CA PRO A 106 8.04 -12.50 -10.51
C PRO A 106 8.42 -13.72 -11.36
N TYR A 107 8.51 -14.86 -10.69
CA TYR A 107 8.76 -16.16 -11.35
C TYR A 107 7.45 -16.84 -11.76
N ASP A 108 7.48 -17.61 -12.86
CA ASP A 108 6.31 -18.30 -13.40
C ASP A 108 6.39 -19.82 -13.33
N ARG A 109 7.56 -20.37 -12.97
CA ARG A 109 7.75 -21.79 -12.80
C ARG A 109 8.89 -22.13 -11.83
N ILE A 110 8.87 -23.35 -11.35
CA ILE A 110 9.90 -23.97 -10.53
C ILE A 110 10.47 -25.15 -11.32
N GLU A 111 11.78 -25.18 -11.49
CA GLU A 111 12.48 -26.25 -12.19
C GLU A 111 13.37 -27.02 -11.21
N ILE A 112 13.22 -28.33 -11.11
CA ILE A 112 14.12 -29.16 -10.32
C ILE A 112 15.49 -29.18 -11.00
N ASP A 113 16.57 -29.00 -10.24
CA ASP A 113 17.93 -29.15 -10.71
C ASP A 113 18.13 -30.57 -11.21
N LEU A 114 18.54 -30.72 -12.48
CA LEU A 114 18.75 -32.03 -13.11
C LEU A 114 19.93 -32.80 -12.48
N SER A 115 20.82 -32.13 -11.77
CA SER A 115 21.91 -32.77 -11.03
C SER A 115 21.47 -33.29 -9.64
N SER A 116 20.29 -32.85 -9.16
CA SER A 116 19.69 -33.28 -7.90
C SER A 116 18.90 -34.59 -8.05
N THR A 117 18.81 -35.32 -6.95
CA THR A 117 17.90 -36.48 -6.84
C THR A 117 16.46 -36.08 -6.48
N ALA A 118 16.21 -34.82 -6.24
CA ALA A 118 14.86 -34.32 -5.95
C ALA A 118 13.90 -34.51 -7.13
N ALA A 119 12.64 -34.68 -6.82
CA ALA A 119 11.59 -34.83 -7.81
C ALA A 119 10.26 -34.33 -7.27
N PHE A 120 9.39 -33.88 -8.17
CA PHE A 120 7.98 -33.72 -7.85
C PHE A 120 7.30 -35.08 -7.89
N GLU A 121 6.55 -35.41 -6.84
CA GLU A 121 5.88 -36.70 -6.69
C GLU A 121 4.44 -36.51 -6.22
N ALA A 122 3.57 -37.42 -6.66
CA ALA A 122 2.15 -37.37 -6.30
C ALA A 122 1.91 -37.79 -4.84
N GLY A 123 2.66 -38.77 -4.33
CA GLY A 123 2.34 -39.43 -3.07
C GLY A 123 1.06 -40.26 -3.16
N ASP A 124 0.29 -40.31 -2.08
CA ASP A 124 -0.96 -41.05 -1.98
C ASP A 124 -2.06 -40.53 -2.92
N THR A 125 -2.00 -39.24 -3.27
CA THR A 125 -2.97 -38.62 -4.19
C THR A 125 -2.30 -37.55 -5.07
N PRO A 126 -2.65 -37.48 -6.38
CA PRO A 126 -2.15 -36.43 -7.27
C PRO A 126 -2.73 -35.04 -6.98
N GLN A 127 -3.90 -34.96 -6.32
CA GLN A 127 -4.53 -33.67 -6.00
C GLN A 127 -3.76 -32.97 -4.89
N ARG A 128 -3.36 -31.70 -5.13
CA ARG A 128 -2.68 -30.87 -4.12
C ARG A 128 -1.36 -31.48 -3.60
N SER A 129 -0.73 -32.34 -4.38
CA SER A 129 0.47 -33.08 -3.96
C SER A 129 1.72 -32.23 -3.88
N ILE A 130 1.75 -31.07 -4.54
CA ILE A 130 2.83 -30.08 -4.39
C ILE A 130 2.34 -28.90 -3.59
N SER A 131 3.07 -28.52 -2.55
CA SER A 131 2.79 -27.37 -1.69
C SER A 131 3.92 -26.36 -1.79
N VAL A 132 3.59 -25.14 -2.16
CA VAL A 132 4.52 -24.01 -2.29
C VAL A 132 4.10 -22.92 -1.31
N ASN A 133 4.85 -22.77 -0.23
CA ASN A 133 4.69 -21.66 0.71
C ASN A 133 5.72 -20.58 0.37
N GLY A 134 5.30 -19.33 0.28
CA GLY A 134 6.19 -18.23 -0.07
C GLY A 134 5.49 -16.90 -0.22
N SER A 135 6.22 -15.93 -0.76
CA SER A 135 5.72 -14.61 -1.12
C SER A 135 5.24 -14.60 -2.56
N TRP A 136 4.00 -14.14 -2.76
CA TRP A 136 3.33 -14.15 -4.05
C TRP A 136 2.87 -12.75 -4.42
N GLY A 137 3.22 -12.27 -5.59
CA GLY A 137 2.88 -10.95 -6.11
C GLY A 137 3.75 -10.56 -7.29
N TYR A 138 3.51 -9.37 -7.82
CA TYR A 138 4.25 -8.85 -8.97
C TYR A 138 5.64 -8.33 -8.60
N SER A 139 5.75 -7.57 -7.51
CA SER A 139 7.02 -7.09 -6.95
C SER A 139 6.96 -7.00 -5.42
N GLU A 140 8.12 -6.89 -4.80
CA GLU A 140 8.30 -6.62 -3.37
C GLU A 140 9.06 -5.30 -3.14
N ASP A 141 9.04 -4.42 -4.13
CA ASP A 141 9.72 -3.14 -4.05
C ASP A 141 9.19 -2.31 -2.90
N THR A 142 10.12 -1.77 -2.12
CA THR A 142 9.79 -0.95 -0.96
C THR A 142 10.62 0.32 -0.92
N LYS A 143 10.08 1.34 -0.26
CA LYS A 143 10.75 2.60 0.02
C LYS A 143 10.80 2.87 1.52
N SER A 144 11.95 3.31 2.02
CA SER A 144 12.08 3.73 3.41
C SER A 144 11.08 4.84 3.75
N SER A 145 10.38 4.68 4.86
CA SER A 145 9.28 5.55 5.28
C SER A 145 9.34 5.91 6.78
N GLY A 146 10.54 6.15 7.29
CA GLY A 146 10.75 6.52 8.68
C GLY A 146 10.89 5.31 9.61
N THR A 147 10.53 5.50 10.86
CA THR A 147 10.64 4.48 11.93
C THR A 147 9.41 4.48 12.82
N VAL A 148 9.23 3.41 13.57
CA VAL A 148 8.26 3.35 14.66
C VAL A 148 8.74 4.29 15.77
N ALA A 149 7.92 5.27 16.17
CA ALA A 149 8.30 6.27 17.18
C ALA A 149 8.09 5.78 18.62
N SER A 150 7.21 4.80 18.82
CA SER A 150 7.00 4.15 20.11
C SER A 150 6.71 2.67 19.89
N GLY A 151 7.26 1.80 20.74
CA GLY A 151 7.18 0.36 20.57
C GLY A 151 5.78 -0.16 20.35
N LEU A 152 5.65 -1.12 19.46
CA LEU A 152 4.39 -1.74 19.05
C LEU A 152 4.37 -3.20 19.56
N SER A 153 3.37 -3.55 20.37
CA SER A 153 3.26 -4.90 20.93
C SER A 153 2.83 -5.92 19.86
N ALA A 154 3.08 -7.21 20.10
CA ALA A 154 2.67 -8.32 19.22
C ALA A 154 1.15 -8.57 19.20
N SER A 155 0.37 -7.83 19.99
CA SER A 155 -1.08 -8.03 20.03
C SER A 155 -1.73 -7.58 18.72
N ALA A 156 -2.51 -8.44 18.09
CA ALA A 156 -3.31 -8.07 16.93
C ALA A 156 -4.35 -6.96 17.24
N SER A 157 -4.66 -6.72 18.53
CA SER A 157 -5.51 -5.63 18.99
C SER A 157 -4.77 -4.28 19.17
N ALA A 158 -3.45 -4.27 19.03
CA ALA A 158 -2.68 -3.02 19.01
C ALA A 158 -2.82 -2.36 17.64
N THR A 159 -3.92 -1.63 17.45
CA THR A 159 -4.32 -1.02 16.18
C THR A 159 -3.86 0.42 16.02
N THR A 160 -3.03 0.92 16.93
CA THR A 160 -2.48 2.27 16.87
C THR A 160 -0.95 2.21 16.85
N MET A 161 -0.34 2.95 15.95
CA MET A 161 1.11 3.10 15.81
C MET A 161 1.46 4.58 15.65
N VAL A 162 2.55 5.01 16.28
CA VAL A 162 3.12 6.35 16.06
C VAL A 162 4.35 6.22 15.17
N CYS A 163 4.39 6.96 14.07
CA CYS A 163 5.55 7.01 13.17
C CYS A 163 6.42 8.23 13.46
N SER A 164 7.70 8.17 13.10
CA SER A 164 8.65 9.27 13.27
C SER A 164 8.44 10.39 12.25
N ASP A 165 7.86 10.07 11.08
CA ASP A 165 7.63 11.00 9.96
C ASP A 165 6.33 10.66 9.25
N ALA A 166 5.34 11.56 9.39
CA ALA A 166 4.03 11.38 8.79
C ALA A 166 3.96 11.88 7.34
N SER A 167 5.00 12.55 6.83
CA SER A 167 5.05 13.01 5.43
C SER A 167 5.24 11.85 4.43
N LEU A 168 5.78 10.73 4.89
CA LEU A 168 6.14 9.57 4.08
C LEU A 168 5.05 8.51 4.01
N ILE A 169 4.08 8.53 4.93
CA ILE A 169 3.05 7.50 5.09
C ILE A 169 1.68 8.12 4.89
N ASN A 170 0.84 7.46 4.09
CA ASN A 170 -0.52 7.89 3.78
C ASN A 170 -1.54 6.81 4.15
N VAL A 171 -2.81 7.20 4.23
CA VAL A 171 -3.90 6.24 4.43
C VAL A 171 -4.06 5.39 3.16
N GLY A 172 -4.03 4.07 3.35
CA GLY A 172 -4.05 3.10 2.26
C GLY A 172 -2.69 2.48 1.94
N ASP A 173 -1.61 3.00 2.54
CA ASP A 173 -0.29 2.41 2.37
C ASP A 173 -0.19 1.06 3.08
N ALA A 174 0.43 0.09 2.41
CA ALA A 174 0.88 -1.15 3.01
C ALA A 174 2.34 -0.99 3.43
N LEU A 175 2.60 -1.20 4.72
CA LEU A 175 3.90 -1.04 5.33
C LEU A 175 4.51 -2.40 5.63
N LEU A 176 5.84 -2.47 5.55
CA LEU A 176 6.66 -3.58 6.01
C LEU A 176 7.47 -3.11 7.22
N ILE A 177 7.29 -3.78 8.36
CA ILE A 177 8.04 -3.56 9.59
C ILE A 177 8.70 -4.91 9.93
N GLU A 178 10.01 -5.03 9.70
CA GLU A 178 10.73 -6.30 9.74
C GLU A 178 10.08 -7.34 8.80
N SER A 179 9.35 -8.32 9.33
CA SER A 179 8.65 -9.35 8.54
C SER A 179 7.13 -9.20 8.55
N GLU A 180 6.60 -8.23 9.29
CA GLU A 180 5.17 -7.98 9.38
C GLU A 180 4.71 -6.98 8.34
N GLN A 181 3.61 -7.30 7.66
CA GLN A 181 2.88 -6.34 6.85
C GLN A 181 1.75 -5.71 7.66
N VAL A 182 1.67 -4.39 7.56
CA VAL A 182 0.70 -3.55 8.27
C VAL A 182 0.00 -2.66 7.25
N PHE A 183 -1.32 -2.54 7.33
CA PHE A 183 -2.09 -1.63 6.48
C PHE A 183 -2.53 -0.41 7.27
N VAL A 184 -2.35 0.79 6.71
CA VAL A 184 -2.76 2.06 7.31
C VAL A 184 -4.21 2.34 6.92
N SER A 185 -5.13 2.22 7.87
CA SER A 185 -6.57 2.42 7.63
C SER A 185 -7.03 3.84 7.93
N ASP A 186 -6.35 4.54 8.85
CA ASP A 186 -6.63 5.95 9.15
C ASP A 186 -5.44 6.62 9.85
N ARG A 187 -5.53 7.92 10.08
CA ARG A 187 -4.52 8.69 10.81
C ARG A 187 -5.16 9.80 11.64
N ASP A 188 -4.55 10.09 12.77
CA ASP A 188 -5.04 11.11 13.71
C ASP A 188 -3.89 11.99 14.22
N PHE A 189 -4.30 13.09 14.86
CA PHE A 189 -3.40 14.05 15.49
C PHE A 189 -3.21 13.70 16.95
N ALA A 190 -1.97 13.51 17.36
CA ALA A 190 -1.61 13.39 18.76
C ALA A 190 -0.75 14.58 19.19
N ALA A 191 -0.89 14.98 20.43
CA ALA A 191 0.09 15.85 21.08
C ALA A 191 1.36 15.00 21.24
N LEU A 192 2.41 15.35 20.53
CA LEU A 192 3.74 14.80 20.75
C LEU A 192 4.51 15.82 21.58
N ASP A 193 4.80 15.46 22.82
CA ASP A 193 5.73 16.14 23.73
C ASP A 193 5.70 17.66 23.71
N SER A 194 4.63 18.26 24.24
CA SER A 194 4.61 19.67 24.64
C SER A 194 5.09 20.69 23.58
N ILE A 195 4.89 20.41 22.29
CA ILE A 195 5.17 21.41 21.26
C ILE A 195 4.09 22.49 21.35
N LEU A 196 4.52 23.72 21.56
CA LEU A 196 3.64 24.88 21.69
C LEU A 196 3.95 25.90 20.58
N LEU A 197 2.97 26.72 20.27
CA LEU A 197 3.22 27.93 19.48
C LEU A 197 4.11 28.88 20.26
N ASN A 198 5.08 29.47 19.58
CA ASN A 198 5.88 30.56 20.10
C ASN A 198 5.48 31.84 19.39
N GLY A 199 4.51 32.52 19.97
CA GLY A 199 3.83 33.70 19.44
C GLY A 199 2.43 33.41 18.88
N ALA A 200 1.54 34.39 19.09
CA ALA A 200 0.16 34.30 18.63
C ALA A 200 0.05 34.36 17.10
N LEU A 201 -0.92 33.65 16.54
CA LEU A 201 -1.25 33.66 15.12
C LEU A 201 -2.55 34.42 14.88
N THR A 202 -2.57 35.34 13.95
CA THR A 202 -3.80 36.01 13.51
C THR A 202 -4.60 35.15 12.53
N ALA A 203 -5.92 35.39 12.42
CA ALA A 203 -6.79 34.73 11.44
C ALA A 203 -6.58 35.32 10.03
N ASP A 204 -5.37 35.23 9.52
CA ASP A 204 -4.97 35.75 8.21
C ASP A 204 -4.23 34.67 7.41
N LYS A 205 -4.68 34.40 6.18
CA LYS A 205 -4.03 33.45 5.26
C LYS A 205 -2.64 33.90 4.81
N SER A 206 -2.34 35.19 4.89
CA SER A 206 -1.00 35.72 4.58
C SER A 206 0.02 35.46 5.69
N ASN A 207 -0.45 35.09 6.89
CA ASN A 207 0.42 34.66 7.98
C ASN A 207 0.87 33.22 7.78
N VAL A 208 1.86 33.04 6.93
CA VAL A 208 2.39 31.74 6.50
C VAL A 208 3.58 31.24 7.33
N THR A 209 4.09 32.05 8.25
CA THR A 209 5.18 31.66 9.15
C THR A 209 4.63 31.40 10.52
N VAL A 210 4.84 30.19 11.02
CA VAL A 210 4.45 29.75 12.37
C VAL A 210 5.72 29.39 13.12
N THR A 211 5.96 30.05 14.25
CA THR A 211 7.08 29.71 15.13
C THR A 211 6.59 28.74 16.19
N VAL A 212 7.35 27.69 16.45
CA VAL A 212 7.08 26.70 17.50
C VAL A 212 8.29 26.61 18.43
N ASP A 213 8.07 26.04 19.60
CA ASP A 213 9.16 25.80 20.54
C ASP A 213 10.21 24.83 19.99
N GLY A 214 11.42 24.90 20.53
CA GLY A 214 12.56 24.11 20.06
C GLY A 214 12.38 22.60 20.23
N SER A 215 13.15 21.83 19.47
CA SER A 215 13.19 20.35 19.50
C SER A 215 11.88 19.67 19.07
N HIS A 216 11.14 20.27 18.17
CA HIS A 216 9.81 19.81 17.75
C HIS A 216 9.82 18.60 16.79
N GLY A 217 10.92 18.33 16.08
CA GLY A 217 11.02 17.22 15.13
C GLY A 217 10.04 17.24 13.95
N ILE A 218 9.31 18.35 13.74
CA ILE A 218 8.39 18.53 12.59
C ILE A 218 9.20 18.61 11.32
N VAL A 219 8.74 17.95 10.25
CA VAL A 219 9.37 17.97 8.92
C VAL A 219 8.43 18.53 7.86
N ALA A 220 9.02 18.99 6.75
CA ALA A 220 8.23 19.45 5.61
C ALA A 220 7.39 18.30 5.02
N GLY A 221 6.14 18.59 4.65
CA GLY A 221 5.17 17.60 4.17
C GLY A 221 4.21 17.11 5.25
N GLU A 222 4.47 17.35 6.52
CA GLU A 222 3.56 17.00 7.60
C GLU A 222 2.38 17.98 7.71
N ILE A 223 1.32 17.50 8.33
CA ILE A 223 0.16 18.30 8.70
C ILE A 223 0.17 18.46 10.22
N ILE A 224 0.11 19.70 10.67
CA ILE A 224 -0.08 20.01 12.08
C ILE A 224 -1.48 20.55 12.32
N ARG A 225 -1.94 20.44 13.57
CA ARG A 225 -3.21 21.00 14.01
C ARG A 225 -2.98 21.89 15.22
N VAL A 226 -3.52 23.08 15.16
CA VAL A 226 -3.57 24.05 16.27
C VAL A 226 -5.05 24.29 16.55
N ASP A 227 -5.53 23.97 17.75
CA ASP A 227 -6.95 23.89 18.07
C ASP A 227 -7.71 23.02 17.06
N SER A 228 -8.58 23.62 16.24
CA SER A 228 -9.33 22.95 15.16
C SER A 228 -8.78 23.21 13.76
N GLU A 229 -7.82 24.13 13.60
CA GLU A 229 -7.25 24.46 12.30
C GLU A 229 -6.11 23.49 11.94
N GLN A 230 -6.14 22.95 10.72
CA GLN A 230 -5.05 22.19 10.16
C GLN A 230 -4.17 23.09 9.29
N LEU A 231 -2.87 22.90 9.42
CA LEU A 231 -1.85 23.62 8.69
C LEU A 231 -0.91 22.61 7.98
N PHE A 232 -0.71 22.77 6.69
CA PHE A 232 0.25 21.96 5.95
C PHE A 232 1.63 22.62 6.00
N VAL A 233 2.64 21.92 6.49
CA VAL A 233 4.02 22.39 6.61
C VAL A 233 4.73 22.22 5.28
N SER A 234 5.05 23.32 4.59
CA SER A 234 5.74 23.28 3.30
C SER A 234 7.26 23.38 3.42
N ALA A 235 7.77 24.01 4.47
CA ALA A 235 9.19 24.11 4.78
C ALA A 235 9.42 24.30 6.29
N VAL A 236 10.60 23.91 6.75
CA VAL A 236 11.04 24.05 8.14
C VAL A 236 12.40 24.70 8.15
N SER A 237 12.55 25.77 8.96
CA SER A 237 13.82 26.46 9.19
C SER A 237 13.99 26.68 10.70
N THR A 238 14.74 25.81 11.34
CA THR A 238 14.85 25.75 12.82
C THR A 238 13.46 25.68 13.43
N ASN A 239 13.00 26.69 14.17
CA ASN A 239 11.72 26.75 14.84
C ASN A 239 10.62 27.41 14.00
N ASN A 240 10.96 27.91 12.79
CA ASN A 240 10.01 28.56 11.91
C ASN A 240 9.49 27.59 10.86
N LEU A 241 8.19 27.36 10.87
CA LEU A 241 7.49 26.53 9.91
C LEU A 241 6.85 27.44 8.85
N THR A 242 7.11 27.17 7.58
CA THR A 242 6.34 27.79 6.49
C THR A 242 5.11 26.91 6.25
N VAL A 243 3.91 27.48 6.39
CA VAL A 243 2.68 26.69 6.38
C VAL A 243 1.66 27.22 5.37
N ARG A 244 0.78 26.33 4.94
CA ARG A 244 -0.50 26.67 4.30
C ARG A 244 -1.61 26.55 5.33
N ARG A 245 -2.24 27.68 5.66
CA ARG A 245 -3.33 27.81 6.64
C ARG A 245 -4.63 27.25 6.11
N ALA A 246 -5.55 26.93 7.03
CA ALA A 246 -6.86 26.38 6.72
C ALA A 246 -6.80 25.16 5.78
N PHE A 247 -5.87 24.25 6.04
CA PHE A 247 -5.69 23.06 5.22
C PHE A 247 -6.83 22.06 5.42
N ASN A 248 -7.11 21.20 4.45
CA ASN A 248 -8.20 20.22 4.47
C ASN A 248 -9.58 20.83 4.79
N ASP A 249 -9.86 22.03 4.29
CA ASP A 249 -11.12 22.76 4.48
C ASP A 249 -11.45 23.08 5.95
N THR A 250 -10.44 23.12 6.80
CA THR A 250 -10.62 23.63 8.17
C THR A 250 -10.80 25.15 8.20
N VAL A 251 -11.43 25.65 9.25
CA VAL A 251 -11.71 27.09 9.39
C VAL A 251 -10.43 27.82 9.82
N LEU A 252 -10.11 28.90 9.11
CA LEU A 252 -9.02 29.81 9.50
C LEU A 252 -9.36 30.48 10.83
N ALA A 253 -8.47 30.36 11.80
CA ALA A 253 -8.68 30.91 13.15
C ALA A 253 -7.45 31.67 13.66
N ALA A 254 -7.66 32.52 14.66
CA ALA A 254 -6.60 33.08 15.47
C ALA A 254 -6.24 32.11 16.60
N HIS A 255 -4.95 31.99 16.90
CA HIS A 255 -4.43 31.13 17.95
C HIS A 255 -3.58 31.95 18.93
N SER A 256 -3.71 31.67 20.21
CA SER A 256 -2.91 32.31 21.25
C SER A 256 -1.48 31.76 21.28
N ASP A 257 -0.58 32.54 21.84
CA ASP A 257 0.70 32.05 22.29
C ASP A 257 0.55 30.85 23.23
N ASP A 258 1.54 29.95 23.24
CA ASP A 258 1.51 28.71 24.05
C ASP A 258 0.38 27.71 23.70
N THR A 259 -0.35 27.90 22.58
CA THR A 259 -1.33 26.90 22.13
C THR A 259 -0.63 25.63 21.68
N ALA A 260 -1.15 24.46 22.12
CA ALA A 260 -0.57 23.15 21.77
C ALA A 260 -0.64 22.85 20.27
N VAL A 261 0.47 22.35 19.74
CA VAL A 261 0.60 21.91 18.35
C VAL A 261 0.55 20.39 18.31
N HIS A 262 -0.38 19.84 17.55
CA HIS A 262 -0.55 18.40 17.35
C HIS A 262 -0.05 18.01 15.95
N ILE A 263 0.63 16.87 15.83
CA ILE A 263 1.13 16.37 14.55
C ILE A 263 0.36 15.10 14.18
N ASN A 264 0.07 14.87 12.91
CA ASN A 264 -0.71 13.71 12.48
C ASN A 264 0.14 12.45 12.29
N ARG A 265 0.95 12.08 13.29
CA ARG A 265 1.83 10.89 13.31
C ARG A 265 1.20 9.63 13.88
N THR A 266 -0.01 9.73 14.41
CA THR A 266 -0.75 8.57 14.93
C THR A 266 -1.49 7.89 13.80
N LEU A 267 -1.13 6.64 13.52
CA LEU A 267 -1.72 5.83 12.48
C LEU A 267 -2.66 4.79 13.09
N THR A 268 -3.86 4.66 12.55
CA THR A 268 -4.72 3.50 12.79
C THR A 268 -4.36 2.42 11.78
N ILE A 269 -4.06 1.22 12.27
CA ILE A 269 -3.47 0.16 11.47
C ILE A 269 -4.21 -1.17 11.60
N GLU A 270 -4.16 -1.96 10.53
CA GLU A 270 -4.51 -3.39 10.55
C GLU A 270 -3.21 -4.19 10.58
N ARG A 271 -3.09 -5.10 11.55
CA ARG A 271 -1.88 -5.88 11.83
C ARG A 271 -1.89 -7.23 11.12
N GLY A 272 -0.67 -7.72 10.80
CA GLY A 272 -0.51 -9.06 10.25
C GLY A 272 -1.26 -9.28 8.94
N VAL A 273 -1.36 -8.24 8.10
CA VAL A 273 -2.09 -8.34 6.82
C VAL A 273 -1.33 -9.19 5.81
N ASN A 274 -2.01 -9.59 4.74
CA ASN A 274 -1.42 -10.35 3.63
C ASN A 274 -0.75 -11.68 4.02
N GLY A 275 -1.21 -12.31 5.11
CA GLY A 275 -0.70 -13.61 5.56
C GLY A 275 0.57 -13.54 6.40
N THR A 276 1.00 -12.35 6.82
CA THR A 276 2.04 -12.18 7.84
C THR A 276 1.43 -12.28 9.24
N THR A 277 2.28 -12.33 10.26
CA THR A 277 1.85 -12.43 11.66
C THR A 277 2.25 -11.17 12.41
N ALA A 278 1.35 -10.66 13.26
CA ALA A 278 1.65 -9.53 14.13
C ALA A 278 2.82 -9.88 15.08
N ALA A 279 3.81 -9.00 15.12
CA ALA A 279 5.03 -9.15 15.91
C ALA A 279 5.25 -7.93 16.83
N THR A 280 6.13 -8.05 17.81
CA THR A 280 6.57 -6.92 18.61
C THR A 280 7.64 -6.14 17.84
N HIS A 281 7.50 -4.84 17.78
CA HIS A 281 8.48 -3.93 17.19
C HIS A 281 8.95 -2.92 18.24
N SER A 282 10.24 -2.74 18.34
CA SER A 282 10.85 -1.77 19.25
C SER A 282 10.78 -0.36 18.68
N ASP A 283 11.02 0.62 19.54
CA ASP A 283 11.25 2.01 19.10
C ASP A 283 12.38 2.05 18.07
N SER A 284 12.26 2.98 17.14
CA SER A 284 13.22 3.18 16.05
C SER A 284 13.34 2.02 15.04
N THR A 285 12.47 0.99 15.12
CA THR A 285 12.39 -0.04 14.07
C THR A 285 12.03 0.62 12.74
N ALA A 286 12.77 0.28 11.68
CA ALA A 286 12.57 0.85 10.36
C ALA A 286 11.20 0.46 9.77
N ILE A 287 10.57 1.42 9.14
CA ILE A 287 9.35 1.23 8.36
C ILE A 287 9.70 1.37 6.89
N SER A 288 9.30 0.41 6.08
CA SER A 288 9.30 0.50 4.63
C SER A 288 7.88 0.46 4.11
N LYS A 289 7.60 1.21 3.05
CA LYS A 289 6.31 1.20 2.36
C LYS A 289 6.43 0.43 1.06
N TYR A 290 5.49 -0.47 0.76
CA TYR A 290 5.45 -1.12 -0.54
C TYR A 290 5.16 -0.11 -1.66
N GLU A 291 5.95 -0.18 -2.72
CA GLU A 291 5.74 0.63 -3.92
C GLU A 291 4.98 -0.17 -4.97
N VAL A 292 3.85 0.37 -5.36
CA VAL A 292 3.07 -0.16 -6.48
C VAL A 292 3.64 0.42 -7.78
N PRO A 293 3.74 -0.35 -8.89
CA PRO A 293 4.19 0.20 -10.16
C PRO A 293 3.45 1.48 -10.53
N PHE A 294 4.19 2.47 -11.04
CA PHE A 294 3.67 3.81 -11.29
C PHE A 294 2.39 3.81 -12.13
N ASP A 295 2.35 3.01 -13.20
CA ASP A 295 1.19 2.93 -14.10
C ASP A 295 -0.06 2.38 -13.38
N VAL A 296 0.13 1.45 -12.43
CA VAL A 296 -0.94 0.88 -11.61
C VAL A 296 -1.48 1.93 -10.63
N ASN A 297 -0.58 2.66 -9.98
CA ASN A 297 -0.94 3.75 -9.07
C ASN A 297 -1.70 4.86 -9.82
N GLU A 298 -1.17 5.31 -10.97
CA GLU A 298 -1.78 6.36 -11.80
C GLU A 298 -3.19 5.96 -12.26
N LEU A 299 -3.37 4.72 -12.74
CA LEU A 299 -4.69 4.23 -13.11
C LEU A 299 -5.64 4.20 -11.93
N CYS A 300 -5.18 3.74 -10.76
CA CYS A 300 -6.01 3.68 -9.55
C CYS A 300 -6.48 5.08 -9.15
N VAL A 301 -5.57 6.06 -9.10
CA VAL A 301 -5.89 7.47 -8.80
C VAL A 301 -6.89 8.02 -9.81
N ALA A 302 -6.61 7.91 -11.11
CA ALA A 302 -7.48 8.45 -12.17
C ALA A 302 -8.87 7.82 -12.13
N ALA A 303 -8.98 6.51 -11.89
CA ALA A 303 -10.24 5.80 -11.80
C ALA A 303 -11.05 6.21 -10.56
N ALA A 304 -10.39 6.31 -9.40
CA ALA A 304 -11.03 6.73 -8.16
C ALA A 304 -11.52 8.18 -8.24
N VAL A 305 -10.69 9.10 -8.75
CA VAL A 305 -11.09 10.51 -8.99
C VAL A 305 -12.29 10.62 -9.92
N ASN A 306 -12.25 9.89 -11.05
CA ASN A 306 -13.37 9.87 -11.97
C ASN A 306 -14.65 9.37 -11.30
N ALA A 307 -14.57 8.32 -10.48
CA ALA A 307 -15.72 7.80 -9.75
C ALA A 307 -16.25 8.79 -8.70
N VAL A 308 -15.38 9.51 -7.97
CA VAL A 308 -15.76 10.57 -7.03
C VAL A 308 -16.55 11.68 -7.75
N HIS A 309 -16.07 12.12 -8.91
CA HIS A 309 -16.77 13.15 -9.70
C HIS A 309 -18.09 12.64 -10.28
N GLN A 310 -18.14 11.41 -10.77
CA GLN A 310 -19.37 10.82 -11.32
C GLN A 310 -20.44 10.64 -10.24
N GLU A 311 -20.09 10.16 -9.06
CA GLU A 311 -21.03 10.04 -7.94
C GLU A 311 -21.53 11.43 -7.49
N SER A 312 -20.65 12.44 -7.48
CA SER A 312 -21.03 13.82 -7.16
C SER A 312 -21.95 14.45 -8.20
N ALA A 313 -21.81 14.07 -9.48
CA ALA A 313 -22.64 14.54 -10.58
C ALA A 313 -23.88 13.66 -10.81
N GLY A 314 -24.21 12.72 -9.92
CA GLY A 314 -25.34 11.81 -10.09
C GLY A 314 -25.24 10.94 -11.37
N TRP A 315 -23.99 10.57 -11.77
CA TRP A 315 -23.69 9.83 -13.00
C TRP A 315 -24.03 10.56 -14.29
N GLY A 316 -24.19 11.90 -14.24
CA GLY A 316 -24.34 12.75 -15.41
C GLY A 316 -23.10 12.73 -16.32
N ARG A 317 -23.29 12.86 -17.63
CA ARG A 317 -22.20 12.94 -18.62
C ARG A 317 -21.56 14.33 -18.69
N GLU A 318 -22.24 15.35 -18.25
CA GLU A 318 -21.83 16.74 -18.31
C GLU A 318 -21.75 17.34 -16.92
N VAL A 319 -20.66 18.04 -16.65
CA VAL A 319 -20.48 18.81 -15.41
C VAL A 319 -20.59 20.29 -15.77
N GLY A 320 -21.63 20.94 -15.25
CA GLY A 320 -21.96 22.35 -15.53
C GLY A 320 -23.13 22.53 -16.47
N THR A 321 -23.60 23.76 -16.60
CA THR A 321 -24.71 24.15 -17.48
C THR A 321 -24.30 25.33 -18.38
N GLY A 322 -24.76 25.33 -19.64
CA GLY A 322 -24.53 26.40 -20.61
C GLY A 322 -23.11 26.39 -21.21
N GLU A 323 -22.63 27.54 -21.66
CA GLU A 323 -21.30 27.68 -22.31
C GLU A 323 -20.09 27.32 -21.43
N GLY A 324 -20.28 27.09 -20.14
CA GLY A 324 -19.27 26.64 -19.17
C GLY A 324 -19.22 25.13 -19.01
N ALA A 325 -20.06 24.35 -19.68
CA ALA A 325 -20.02 22.91 -19.61
C ALA A 325 -18.70 22.38 -20.20
N ARG A 326 -17.89 21.71 -19.40
CA ARG A 326 -16.65 21.09 -19.86
C ARG A 326 -16.88 19.60 -20.09
N GLU A 327 -16.76 19.19 -21.33
CA GLU A 327 -16.53 17.78 -21.65
C GLU A 327 -15.16 17.39 -21.13
N MET A 328 -15.07 16.40 -20.24
CA MET A 328 -13.77 15.91 -19.76
C MET A 328 -13.05 15.18 -20.90
N ARG A 329 -12.27 15.93 -21.68
CA ARG A 329 -11.38 15.42 -22.72
C ARG A 329 -9.99 15.22 -22.13
N GLY A 330 -9.73 14.03 -21.67
CA GLY A 330 -8.39 13.56 -21.40
C GLY A 330 -8.11 12.26 -22.16
N ARG A 331 -6.90 11.70 -22.05
CA ARG A 331 -6.72 10.27 -22.35
C ARG A 331 -7.85 9.57 -21.65
N SER A 332 -8.69 8.88 -22.41
CA SER A 332 -9.86 8.28 -21.80
C SER A 332 -9.35 7.30 -20.73
N LEU A 333 -9.99 7.26 -19.57
CA LEU A 333 -9.70 6.28 -18.53
C LEU A 333 -9.66 4.85 -19.13
N ALA A 334 -10.43 4.63 -20.20
CA ALA A 334 -10.43 3.40 -20.96
C ALA A 334 -9.09 3.13 -21.67
N GLU A 335 -8.43 4.15 -22.21
CA GLU A 335 -7.11 4.01 -22.87
C GLU A 335 -6.00 3.72 -21.85
N LEU A 336 -6.00 4.44 -20.71
CA LEU A 336 -5.07 4.13 -19.61
C LEU A 336 -5.23 2.69 -19.15
N ARG A 337 -6.46 2.26 -18.92
CA ARG A 337 -6.80 0.90 -18.48
C ARG A 337 -6.41 -0.16 -19.52
N HIS A 338 -6.73 0.09 -20.79
CA HIS A 338 -6.37 -0.82 -21.87
C HIS A 338 -4.85 -0.94 -22.03
N GLY A 339 -4.12 0.17 -21.94
CA GLY A 339 -2.66 0.20 -21.98
C GLY A 339 -2.05 -0.64 -20.85
N LEU A 340 -2.47 -0.41 -19.61
CA LEU A 340 -1.99 -1.15 -18.45
C LEU A 340 -2.29 -2.65 -18.57
N VAL A 341 -3.54 -3.00 -18.88
CA VAL A 341 -3.93 -4.42 -19.01
C VAL A 341 -3.14 -5.11 -20.10
N ARG A 342 -2.89 -4.45 -21.23
CA ARG A 342 -2.09 -5.00 -22.32
C ARG A 342 -0.64 -5.29 -21.88
N GLN A 343 -0.05 -4.43 -21.07
CA GLN A 343 1.34 -4.55 -20.62
C GLN A 343 1.50 -5.54 -19.46
N LEU A 344 0.61 -5.47 -18.47
CA LEU A 344 0.77 -6.18 -17.19
C LEU A 344 -0.10 -7.42 -17.04
N LYS A 345 -1.03 -7.68 -17.98
CA LYS A 345 -1.90 -8.85 -17.88
C LYS A 345 -1.10 -10.14 -17.92
N ARG A 346 -1.21 -10.93 -16.85
CA ARG A 346 -0.65 -12.28 -16.86
C ARG A 346 -1.38 -13.15 -17.88
N THR A 347 -0.64 -13.69 -18.81
CA THR A 347 -1.14 -14.71 -19.72
C THR A 347 -1.36 -15.99 -18.92
N ARG A 348 -2.52 -16.64 -19.07
CA ARG A 348 -2.64 -18.01 -18.56
C ARG A 348 -1.68 -18.86 -19.37
N ILE A 349 -0.69 -19.45 -18.73
CA ILE A 349 -0.02 -20.62 -19.28
C ILE A 349 -1.08 -21.71 -19.24
N GLY A 350 -1.70 -21.96 -20.36
CA GLY A 350 -2.81 -22.88 -20.43
C GLY A 350 -2.29 -24.28 -20.07
N ALA A 351 -2.99 -24.97 -19.18
CA ALA A 351 -3.09 -26.40 -19.33
C ALA A 351 -3.77 -26.61 -20.68
N ILE A 352 -2.99 -26.90 -21.71
CA ILE A 352 -3.50 -27.47 -22.94
C ILE A 352 -3.92 -28.92 -22.65
#